data_2cfe18ec35f216ded4e14154f6df65fa
#
_entry.id   2cfe18ec35f216ded4e14154f6df65fa
#
_cell.length_a   1.000
_cell.length_b   1.000
_cell.length_c   1.000
_cell.angle_alpha   90.00
_cell.angle_beta   90.00
_cell.angle_gamma   90.00
#
_symmetry.space_group_name_H-M   'P 1'
#
loop_
_entity.id
_entity.type
_entity.pdbx_description
1 polymer ?
#
loop_
_entity_poly.entity_id
_entity_poly.type
_entity_poly.pdbx_seq_one_letter_code
_entity_poly.pdbx_strand_id
1 'polypeptide(L)'
;MRKLAVAMFGGLALAGCTTGPSTQVTRFHLNQPIAPGQITIEPMMGADRGSPEFQTYANIVGTQLAKIGFTEAPGLAKSEQVAVIQVDRAFFDGPPRSSFSIGIGGGSYGWHGGAGGGVGTTFAGKPTQNVATRLIVQIKRRSDGTTIWEGRAETTARFGRPEAQPTAAVERLAATMFQGFPGISGRTISVK
;
A
#
# COMPACT_ATOMS: atom_id res chain seq x y z
N MET A 1 -54.93 33.69 -6.76
CA MET A 1 -53.80 33.35 -7.64
C MET A 1 -52.53 33.43 -6.81
N ARG A 2 -52.11 32.29 -6.21
CA ARG A 2 -50.92 32.22 -5.34
C ARG A 2 -49.85 31.47 -6.13
N LYS A 3 -48.77 32.18 -6.50
CA LYS A 3 -47.60 31.57 -7.20
C LYS A 3 -46.69 30.95 -6.17
N LEU A 4 -46.55 29.62 -6.16
CA LEU A 4 -45.55 28.85 -5.45
C LEU A 4 -44.22 28.97 -6.21
N ALA A 5 -43.19 29.58 -5.56
CA ALA A 5 -41.82 29.49 -6.04
C ALA A 5 -41.16 28.27 -5.42
N VAL A 6 -40.80 27.28 -6.26
CA VAL A 6 -39.98 26.12 -5.87
C VAL A 6 -38.52 26.50 -5.96
N ALA A 7 -37.84 26.64 -4.82
CA ALA A 7 -36.40 26.82 -4.75
C ALA A 7 -35.70 25.45 -4.89
N MET A 8 -35.01 25.26 -6.01
CA MET A 8 -34.22 24.07 -6.32
C MET A 8 -32.84 24.21 -5.67
N PHE A 9 -32.64 23.54 -4.54
CA PHE A 9 -31.34 23.48 -3.84
C PHE A 9 -30.46 22.46 -4.55
N GLY A 10 -29.55 22.93 -5.42
CA GLY A 10 -28.52 22.11 -6.06
C GLY A 10 -27.41 21.77 -5.06
N GLY A 11 -27.44 20.52 -4.56
CA GLY A 11 -26.37 20.00 -3.72
C GLY A 11 -25.09 19.79 -4.55
N LEU A 12 -24.06 20.60 -4.31
CA LEU A 12 -22.70 20.36 -4.83
C LEU A 12 -22.09 19.17 -4.09
N ALA A 13 -22.05 18.00 -4.74
CA ALA A 13 -21.29 16.87 -4.25
C ALA A 13 -19.80 17.17 -4.43
N LEU A 14 -19.10 17.57 -3.36
CA LEU A 14 -17.65 17.62 -3.29
C LEU A 14 -17.12 16.18 -3.35
N ALA A 15 -16.76 15.72 -4.55
CA ALA A 15 -15.96 14.52 -4.75
C ALA A 15 -14.55 14.81 -4.18
N GLY A 16 -14.34 14.54 -2.89
CA GLY A 16 -13.04 14.58 -2.28
C GLY A 16 -12.13 13.54 -2.93
N CYS A 17 -11.18 13.96 -3.75
CA CYS A 17 -10.08 13.11 -4.21
C CYS A 17 -9.26 12.71 -2.98
N THR A 18 -9.53 11.53 -2.42
CA THR A 18 -8.69 10.93 -1.40
C THR A 18 -7.38 10.49 -2.06
N THR A 19 -6.36 11.32 -1.98
CA THR A 19 -4.98 10.97 -2.37
C THR A 19 -4.39 10.01 -1.33
N GLY A 20 -4.89 8.77 -1.33
CA GLY A 20 -4.28 7.68 -0.56
C GLY A 20 -2.92 7.28 -1.17
N PRO A 21 -2.05 6.61 -0.38
CA PRO A 21 -0.81 6.08 -0.91
C PRO A 21 -1.10 5.06 -2.02
N SER A 22 -0.31 5.12 -3.11
CA SER A 22 -0.42 4.15 -4.20
C SER A 22 0.12 2.79 -3.75
N THR A 23 -0.52 1.72 -4.24
CA THR A 23 -0.08 0.34 -4.05
C THR A 23 0.39 -0.22 -5.38
N GLN A 24 1.61 -0.72 -5.42
CA GLN A 24 2.15 -1.46 -6.57
C GLN A 24 1.97 -2.95 -6.34
N VAL A 25 1.45 -3.65 -7.34
CA VAL A 25 1.23 -5.10 -7.27
C VAL A 25 1.80 -5.78 -8.50
N THR A 26 2.62 -6.80 -8.27
CA THR A 26 3.12 -7.70 -9.30
C THR A 26 2.71 -9.13 -8.95
N ARG A 27 2.25 -9.88 -9.94
CA ARG A 27 1.81 -11.27 -9.76
C ARG A 27 2.52 -12.17 -10.76
N PHE A 28 2.81 -13.40 -10.33
CA PHE A 28 3.40 -14.45 -11.16
C PHE A 28 2.62 -15.74 -10.99
N HIS A 29 2.38 -16.47 -12.06
CA HIS A 29 1.77 -17.79 -12.03
C HIS A 29 2.14 -18.58 -13.28
N LEU A 30 1.93 -19.89 -13.22
CA LEU A 30 2.32 -20.83 -14.27
C LEU A 30 1.36 -20.86 -15.48
N ASN A 31 0.41 -19.92 -15.56
CA ASN A 31 -0.67 -19.89 -16.57
C ASN A 31 -1.55 -21.16 -16.58
N GLN A 32 -1.57 -21.88 -15.46
CA GLN A 32 -2.44 -23.02 -15.23
C GLN A 32 -3.65 -22.60 -14.38
N PRO A 33 -4.81 -23.24 -14.54
CA PRO A 33 -5.94 -22.99 -13.67
C PRO A 33 -5.57 -23.24 -12.21
N ILE A 34 -5.86 -22.27 -11.35
CA ILE A 34 -5.68 -22.39 -9.90
C ILE A 34 -7.05 -22.68 -9.31
N ALA A 35 -7.32 -23.95 -9.04
CA ALA A 35 -8.59 -24.35 -8.44
C ALA A 35 -8.60 -23.97 -6.95
N PRO A 36 -9.58 -23.19 -6.49
CA PRO A 36 -9.77 -22.96 -5.07
C PRO A 36 -10.04 -24.27 -4.33
N GLY A 37 -9.56 -24.36 -3.10
CA GLY A 37 -9.70 -25.54 -2.25
C GLY A 37 -9.33 -25.21 -0.81
N GLN A 38 -9.07 -26.25 -0.02
CA GLN A 38 -8.55 -26.05 1.31
C GLN A 38 -7.10 -25.53 1.25
N ILE A 39 -6.83 -24.48 2.02
CA ILE A 39 -5.51 -23.85 2.10
C ILE A 39 -5.12 -23.64 3.56
N THR A 40 -3.86 -23.88 3.87
CA THR A 40 -3.26 -23.53 5.17
C THR A 40 -2.43 -22.27 5.00
N ILE A 41 -2.46 -21.36 5.98
CA ILE A 41 -1.62 -20.17 5.94
C ILE A 41 -0.40 -20.39 6.85
N GLU A 42 0.78 -20.16 6.30
CA GLU A 42 2.05 -20.40 6.98
C GLU A 42 2.99 -19.19 6.83
N PRO A 43 3.85 -18.92 7.84
CA PRO A 43 4.85 -17.87 7.69
C PRO A 43 5.95 -18.32 6.73
N MET A 44 6.55 -17.35 6.01
CA MET A 44 7.80 -17.59 5.32
C MET A 44 8.92 -17.83 6.33
N MET A 45 10.00 -18.52 5.91
CA MET A 45 11.08 -18.96 6.79
C MET A 45 11.51 -17.92 7.82
N GLY A 46 11.69 -18.37 9.07
CA GLY A 46 12.19 -17.56 10.18
C GLY A 46 11.15 -16.79 10.98
N ALA A 47 9.89 -16.71 10.53
CA ALA A 47 8.83 -16.09 11.30
C ALA A 47 8.15 -17.10 12.23
N ASP A 48 7.83 -16.65 13.46
CA ASP A 48 7.12 -17.48 14.42
C ASP A 48 5.63 -17.57 14.07
N ARG A 49 5.16 -18.79 13.78
CA ARG A 49 3.74 -19.07 13.52
C ARG A 49 2.84 -18.68 14.71
N GLY A 50 3.36 -18.77 15.93
CA GLY A 50 2.66 -18.43 17.15
C GLY A 50 2.59 -16.93 17.46
N SER A 51 3.31 -16.09 16.73
CA SER A 51 3.33 -14.66 17.02
C SER A 51 1.97 -14.01 16.76
N PRO A 52 1.48 -13.11 17.65
CA PRO A 52 0.25 -12.36 17.43
C PRO A 52 0.26 -11.53 16.15
N GLU A 53 1.42 -11.03 15.76
CA GLU A 53 1.61 -10.27 14.52
C GLU A 53 1.32 -11.15 13.30
N PHE A 54 1.95 -12.34 13.22
CA PHE A 54 1.69 -13.28 12.14
C PHE A 54 0.21 -13.68 12.09
N GLN A 55 -0.41 -14.00 13.24
CA GLN A 55 -1.83 -14.37 13.28
C GLN A 55 -2.73 -13.26 12.74
N THR A 56 -2.42 -12.00 13.04
CA THR A 56 -3.16 -10.85 12.50
C THR A 56 -3.05 -10.80 10.98
N TYR A 57 -1.85 -10.93 10.43
CA TYR A 57 -1.64 -10.90 8.98
C TYR A 57 -2.21 -12.13 8.28
N ALA A 58 -2.13 -13.31 8.89
CA ALA A 58 -2.74 -14.52 8.39
C ALA A 58 -4.26 -14.38 8.26
N ASN A 59 -4.93 -13.82 9.27
CA ASN A 59 -6.37 -13.57 9.24
C ASN A 59 -6.76 -12.59 8.11
N ILE A 60 -5.97 -11.53 7.89
CA ILE A 60 -6.21 -10.57 6.81
C ILE A 60 -6.09 -11.26 5.45
N VAL A 61 -5.02 -12.02 5.22
CA VAL A 61 -4.80 -12.75 3.96
C VAL A 61 -5.86 -13.84 3.78
N GLY A 62 -6.20 -14.59 4.84
CA GLY A 62 -7.25 -15.60 4.83
C GLY A 62 -8.60 -15.04 4.40
N THR A 63 -8.96 -13.85 4.90
CA THR A 63 -10.18 -13.15 4.48
C THR A 63 -10.20 -12.85 2.97
N GLN A 64 -9.06 -12.49 2.37
CA GLN A 64 -9.01 -12.24 0.93
C GLN A 64 -9.01 -13.56 0.12
N LEU A 65 -8.33 -14.59 0.61
CA LEU A 65 -8.36 -15.93 0.01
C LEU A 65 -9.78 -16.51 0.01
N ALA A 66 -10.54 -16.31 1.09
CA ALA A 66 -11.94 -16.73 1.15
C ALA A 66 -12.82 -16.06 0.08
N LYS A 67 -12.59 -14.77 -0.20
CA LYS A 67 -13.33 -14.04 -1.26
C LYS A 67 -13.11 -14.60 -2.67
N ILE A 68 -11.98 -15.25 -2.91
CA ILE A 68 -11.65 -15.90 -4.19
C ILE A 68 -11.88 -17.41 -4.17
N GLY A 69 -12.58 -17.92 -3.15
CA GLY A 69 -13.10 -19.28 -3.09
C GLY A 69 -12.24 -20.29 -2.33
N PHE A 70 -11.12 -19.89 -1.73
CA PHE A 70 -10.36 -20.78 -0.85
C PHE A 70 -11.06 -20.92 0.52
N THR A 71 -10.86 -22.07 1.13
CA THR A 71 -11.35 -22.33 2.50
C THR A 71 -10.15 -22.65 3.38
N GLU A 72 -10.00 -21.93 4.47
CA GLU A 72 -8.92 -22.21 5.41
C GLU A 72 -9.10 -23.59 6.05
N ALA A 73 -8.03 -24.38 6.06
CA ALA A 73 -8.06 -25.71 6.67
C ALA A 73 -8.19 -25.59 8.19
N PRO A 74 -9.12 -26.34 8.83
CA PRO A 74 -9.37 -26.20 10.26
C PRO A 74 -8.19 -26.68 11.09
N GLY A 75 -7.81 -25.92 12.10
CA GLY A 75 -6.84 -26.28 13.12
C GLY A 75 -5.44 -26.58 12.56
N LEU A 76 -4.88 -27.73 12.93
CA LEU A 76 -3.56 -28.21 12.50
C LEU A 76 -3.62 -29.04 11.21
N ALA A 77 -4.76 -29.17 10.56
CA ALA A 77 -4.90 -29.92 9.33
C ALA A 77 -4.01 -29.32 8.23
N LYS A 78 -3.24 -30.19 7.56
CA LYS A 78 -2.38 -29.81 6.44
C LYS A 78 -3.16 -29.98 5.15
N SER A 79 -3.46 -28.88 4.47
CA SER A 79 -4.03 -28.91 3.13
C SER A 79 -2.94 -29.14 2.08
N GLU A 80 -3.33 -29.60 0.88
CA GLU A 80 -2.43 -29.73 -0.28
C GLU A 80 -1.92 -28.36 -0.73
N GLN A 81 -2.73 -27.32 -0.58
CA GLN A 81 -2.32 -25.96 -0.90
C GLN A 81 -1.91 -25.22 0.39
N VAL A 82 -0.83 -24.47 0.29
CA VAL A 82 -0.34 -23.62 1.38
C VAL A 82 -0.07 -22.21 0.89
N ALA A 83 -0.63 -21.22 1.57
CA ALA A 83 -0.29 -19.81 1.38
C ALA A 83 0.85 -19.47 2.34
N VAL A 84 2.03 -19.21 1.81
CA VAL A 84 3.17 -18.76 2.60
C VAL A 84 3.22 -17.24 2.53
N ILE A 85 3.22 -16.55 3.69
CA ILE A 85 3.17 -15.09 3.76
C ILE A 85 4.41 -14.50 4.42
N GLN A 86 4.81 -13.31 3.94
CA GLN A 86 5.86 -12.47 4.53
C GLN A 86 5.43 -11.02 4.47
N VAL A 87 5.67 -10.29 5.55
CA VAL A 87 5.50 -8.84 5.61
C VAL A 87 6.83 -8.21 6.00
N ASP A 88 7.31 -7.30 5.16
CA ASP A 88 8.53 -6.52 5.40
C ASP A 88 8.16 -5.05 5.57
N ARG A 89 8.83 -4.38 6.51
CA ARG A 89 8.67 -2.94 6.73
C ARG A 89 10.03 -2.26 6.80
N ALA A 90 10.18 -1.19 6.04
CA ALA A 90 11.38 -0.38 6.02
C ALA A 90 11.05 1.10 6.26
N PHE A 91 11.85 1.74 7.13
CA PHE A 91 11.75 3.16 7.42
C PHE A 91 12.83 3.90 6.64
N PHE A 92 12.47 5.03 6.03
CA PHE A 92 13.41 5.87 5.32
C PHE A 92 12.97 7.33 5.34
N ASP A 93 13.94 8.22 5.25
CA ASP A 93 13.68 9.65 5.18
C ASP A 93 13.24 10.03 3.77
N GLY A 94 12.12 10.70 3.67
CA GLY A 94 11.65 11.29 2.42
C GLY A 94 12.37 12.61 2.13
N PRO A 95 12.17 13.17 0.93
CA PRO A 95 12.73 14.48 0.59
C PRO A 95 12.27 15.51 1.62
N PRO A 96 13.15 16.46 2.00
CA PRO A 96 12.79 17.54 2.90
C PRO A 96 11.59 18.30 2.34
N ARG A 97 10.64 18.66 3.22
CA ARG A 97 9.55 19.55 2.83
C ARG A 97 10.15 20.83 2.28
N SER A 98 9.55 21.35 1.19
CA SER A 98 9.98 22.54 0.49
C SER A 98 10.63 23.58 1.41
N SER A 99 11.88 23.91 1.14
CA SER A 99 12.56 25.03 1.77
C SER A 99 11.84 26.32 1.34
N PHE A 100 11.28 27.04 2.29
CA PHE A 100 10.81 28.37 2.05
C PHE A 100 11.95 29.35 2.34
N SER A 101 12.45 30.02 1.32
CA SER A 101 13.44 31.07 1.47
C SER A 101 12.76 32.44 1.41
N ILE A 102 12.87 33.20 2.50
CA ILE A 102 12.51 34.62 2.49
C ILE A 102 13.79 35.40 2.17
N GLY A 103 13.91 35.90 0.96
CA GLY A 103 14.93 36.86 0.57
C GLY A 103 14.35 38.28 0.62
N ILE A 104 14.85 39.15 1.49
CA ILE A 104 14.59 40.58 1.39
C ILE A 104 15.74 41.14 0.55
N GLY A 105 15.50 41.31 -0.78
CA GLY A 105 16.42 41.96 -1.69
C GLY A 105 15.88 43.33 -2.06
N GLY A 106 16.47 44.39 -1.56
CA GLY A 106 16.31 45.74 -2.07
C GLY A 106 17.31 45.96 -3.20
N GLY A 107 16.88 45.91 -4.46
CA GLY A 107 17.71 46.26 -5.62
C GLY A 107 17.40 47.69 -6.07
N SER A 108 18.35 48.61 -5.94
CA SER A 108 18.32 49.87 -6.64
C SER A 108 19.03 49.71 -7.99
N TYR A 109 18.30 49.93 -9.08
CA TYR A 109 18.87 49.95 -10.43
C TYR A 109 19.46 51.31 -10.71
N GLY A 110 20.79 51.41 -10.67
CA GLY A 110 21.53 52.56 -11.19
C GLY A 110 22.24 52.17 -12.47
N TRP A 111 22.42 53.13 -13.37
CA TRP A 111 23.02 53.03 -14.72
C TRP A 111 24.48 52.48 -14.74
N HIS A 112 25.12 52.34 -13.58
CA HIS A 112 26.48 51.81 -13.48
C HIS A 112 26.54 50.78 -12.32
N GLY A 113 26.30 49.51 -12.66
CA GLY A 113 26.65 48.35 -11.81
C GLY A 113 25.99 48.32 -10.44
N GLY A 114 24.96 47.52 -10.26
CA GLY A 114 24.33 47.30 -8.97
C GLY A 114 25.02 46.13 -8.25
N ALA A 115 25.59 46.34 -7.06
CA ALA A 115 25.92 45.29 -6.12
C ALA A 115 24.74 45.09 -5.19
N GLY A 116 24.02 43.97 -5.36
CA GLY A 116 22.89 43.57 -4.49
C GLY A 116 23.39 42.58 -3.44
N GLY A 117 23.48 43.00 -2.19
CA GLY A 117 23.67 42.12 -1.04
C GLY A 117 22.30 41.67 -0.52
N GLY A 118 21.92 40.39 -0.75
CA GLY A 118 20.73 39.82 -0.17
C GLY A 118 21.10 38.89 0.98
N VAL A 119 20.50 39.10 2.18
CA VAL A 119 20.58 38.12 3.27
C VAL A 119 19.34 37.24 3.15
N GLY A 120 19.54 35.98 2.74
CA GLY A 120 18.51 34.99 2.66
C GLY A 120 18.66 33.96 3.78
N THR A 121 17.62 33.74 4.56
CA THR A 121 17.56 32.64 5.51
C THR A 121 16.70 31.52 4.92
N THR A 122 17.31 30.34 4.73
CA THR A 122 16.60 29.16 4.23
C THR A 122 16.15 28.30 5.42
N PHE A 123 14.85 28.19 5.62
CA PHE A 123 14.28 27.26 6.59
C PHE A 123 14.07 25.90 5.91
N ALA A 124 14.99 24.97 6.10
CA ALA A 124 14.79 23.56 5.68
C ALA A 124 13.84 22.89 6.68
N GLY A 125 12.67 22.44 6.19
CA GLY A 125 11.76 21.63 7.01
C GLY A 125 12.41 20.30 7.37
N LYS A 126 12.06 19.73 8.55
CA LYS A 126 12.54 18.41 8.96
C LYS A 126 12.20 17.37 7.89
N PRO A 127 13.08 16.42 7.57
CA PRO A 127 12.78 15.29 6.68
C PRO A 127 11.52 14.58 7.14
N THR A 128 10.69 14.18 6.21
CA THR A 128 9.49 13.39 6.52
C THR A 128 9.88 11.93 6.53
N GLN A 129 9.74 11.27 7.68
CA GLN A 129 9.95 9.83 7.76
C GLN A 129 8.81 9.09 7.06
N ASN A 130 9.15 8.16 6.18
CA ASN A 130 8.24 7.30 5.45
C ASN A 130 8.42 5.84 5.86
N VAL A 131 7.36 5.05 5.66
CA VAL A 131 7.36 3.60 5.87
C VAL A 131 6.96 2.93 4.57
N ALA A 132 7.84 2.13 3.99
CA ALA A 132 7.49 1.17 2.96
C ALA A 132 7.03 -0.12 3.64
N THR A 133 5.87 -0.62 3.23
CA THR A 133 5.36 -1.93 3.67
C THR A 133 5.19 -2.81 2.44
N ARG A 134 5.75 -4.01 2.49
CA ARG A 134 5.67 -5.02 1.43
C ARG A 134 5.01 -6.28 1.98
N LEU A 135 4.05 -6.80 1.23
CA LEU A 135 3.43 -8.10 1.47
C LEU A 135 3.81 -9.05 0.32
N ILE A 136 4.30 -10.22 0.66
CA ILE A 136 4.55 -11.31 -0.27
C ILE A 136 3.65 -12.48 0.12
N VAL A 137 2.93 -13.03 -0.85
CA VAL A 137 2.11 -14.22 -0.68
C VAL A 137 2.46 -15.21 -1.78
N GLN A 138 2.82 -16.44 -1.40
CA GLN A 138 3.08 -17.54 -2.32
C GLN A 138 2.07 -18.65 -2.06
N ILE A 139 1.30 -19.05 -3.08
CA ILE A 139 0.47 -20.24 -3.01
C ILE A 139 1.30 -21.38 -3.58
N LYS A 140 1.56 -22.38 -2.74
CA LYS A 140 2.39 -23.55 -3.07
C LYS A 140 1.56 -24.82 -3.01
N ARG A 141 1.95 -25.79 -3.82
CA ARG A 141 1.52 -27.17 -3.67
C ARG A 141 2.44 -27.86 -2.65
N ARG A 142 1.84 -28.48 -1.64
CA ARG A 142 2.60 -29.06 -0.52
C ARG A 142 3.37 -30.32 -0.93
N SER A 143 2.78 -31.14 -1.81
CA SER A 143 3.36 -32.43 -2.23
C SER A 143 4.72 -32.31 -2.92
N ASP A 144 4.94 -31.27 -3.70
CA ASP A 144 6.17 -31.05 -4.48
C ASP A 144 6.85 -29.71 -4.21
N GLY A 145 6.27 -28.87 -3.36
CA GLY A 145 6.78 -27.53 -3.02
C GLY A 145 6.66 -26.50 -4.15
N THR A 146 6.01 -26.83 -5.27
CA THR A 146 5.87 -25.94 -6.42
C THR A 146 5.08 -24.68 -6.07
N THR A 147 5.64 -23.52 -6.34
CA THR A 147 4.90 -22.26 -6.26
C THR A 147 4.02 -22.12 -7.50
N ILE A 148 2.69 -22.21 -7.32
CA ILE A 148 1.71 -22.13 -8.41
C ILE A 148 1.28 -20.68 -8.67
N TRP A 149 1.34 -19.82 -7.66
CA TRP A 149 1.06 -18.40 -7.74
C TRP A 149 1.89 -17.62 -6.71
N GLU A 150 2.32 -16.43 -7.09
CA GLU A 150 3.01 -15.49 -6.21
C GLU A 150 2.49 -14.08 -6.45
N GLY A 151 2.17 -13.38 -5.36
CA GLY A 151 1.85 -11.96 -5.36
C GLY A 151 2.85 -11.19 -4.51
N ARG A 152 3.25 -10.03 -5.02
CA ARG A 152 4.04 -9.04 -4.30
C ARG A 152 3.32 -7.70 -4.37
N ALA A 153 3.01 -7.14 -3.23
CA ALA A 153 2.39 -5.83 -3.13
C ALA A 153 3.22 -4.92 -2.23
N GLU A 154 3.36 -3.66 -2.63
CA GLU A 154 4.13 -2.66 -1.87
C GLU A 154 3.39 -1.33 -1.85
N THR A 155 3.42 -0.67 -0.69
CA THR A 155 2.92 0.69 -0.50
C THR A 155 3.87 1.49 0.36
N THR A 156 3.89 2.80 0.15
CA THR A 156 4.65 3.74 0.99
C THR A 156 3.71 4.76 1.58
N ALA A 157 3.78 4.92 2.88
CA ALA A 157 3.00 5.92 3.60
C ALA A 157 3.89 6.74 4.53
N ARG A 158 3.46 7.96 4.86
CA ARG A 158 4.16 8.80 5.83
C ARG A 158 4.01 8.21 7.23
N PHE A 159 5.15 8.11 7.96
CA PHE A 159 5.13 7.67 9.35
C PHE A 159 4.18 8.52 10.22
N GLY A 160 3.48 7.89 11.14
CA GLY A 160 2.50 8.53 12.01
C GLY A 160 1.11 8.76 11.37
N ARG A 161 0.92 8.40 10.10
CA ARG A 161 -0.41 8.43 9.46
C ARG A 161 -1.13 7.10 9.66
N PRO A 162 -2.47 7.08 9.67
CA PRO A 162 -3.24 5.84 9.80
C PRO A 162 -2.87 4.79 8.75
N GLU A 163 -2.58 5.22 7.52
CA GLU A 163 -2.21 4.36 6.39
C GLU A 163 -0.84 3.68 6.57
N ALA A 164 0.01 4.21 7.46
CA ALA A 164 1.32 3.65 7.80
C ALA A 164 1.23 2.61 8.92
N GLN A 165 0.06 2.45 9.56
CA GLN A 165 -0.13 1.42 10.58
C GLN A 165 0.01 0.03 9.94
N PRO A 166 0.68 -0.94 10.63
CA PRO A 166 0.97 -2.25 10.05
C PRO A 166 -0.27 -2.96 9.50
N THR A 167 -1.30 -3.07 10.32
CA THR A 167 -2.55 -3.74 9.95
C THR A 167 -3.23 -3.08 8.77
N ALA A 168 -3.41 -1.75 8.80
CA ALA A 168 -4.05 -1.00 7.71
C ALA A 168 -3.28 -1.09 6.39
N ALA A 169 -1.95 -1.10 6.46
CA ALA A 169 -1.11 -1.29 5.27
C ALA A 169 -1.29 -2.71 4.69
N VAL A 170 -1.24 -3.75 5.54
CA VAL A 170 -1.39 -5.15 5.10
C VAL A 170 -2.80 -5.42 4.56
N GLU A 171 -3.86 -4.88 5.17
CA GLU A 171 -5.23 -4.97 4.66
C GLU A 171 -5.35 -4.42 3.24
N ARG A 172 -4.81 -3.22 3.00
CA ARG A 172 -4.79 -2.60 1.67
C ARG A 172 -4.00 -3.44 0.67
N LEU A 173 -2.78 -3.87 1.05
CA LEU A 173 -1.92 -4.67 0.21
C LEU A 173 -2.58 -5.99 -0.19
N ALA A 174 -3.18 -6.70 0.77
CA ALA A 174 -3.87 -7.95 0.52
C ALA A 174 -5.11 -7.74 -0.38
N ALA A 175 -5.96 -6.76 -0.08
CA ALA A 175 -7.13 -6.45 -0.88
C ALA A 175 -6.76 -6.16 -2.34
N THR A 176 -5.74 -5.32 -2.57
CA THR A 176 -5.28 -4.96 -3.92
C THR A 176 -4.60 -6.16 -4.62
N MET A 177 -3.84 -6.96 -3.87
CA MET A 177 -3.12 -8.12 -4.40
C MET A 177 -4.07 -9.18 -4.97
N PHE A 178 -5.19 -9.46 -4.30
CA PHE A 178 -6.15 -10.48 -4.72
C PHE A 178 -7.26 -9.97 -5.64
N GLN A 179 -7.36 -8.65 -5.85
CA GLN A 179 -8.32 -8.08 -6.77
C GLN A 179 -8.08 -8.57 -8.20
N GLY A 180 -9.07 -9.26 -8.80
CA GLY A 180 -8.96 -9.84 -10.14
C GLY A 180 -7.97 -11.00 -10.23
N PHE A 181 -7.87 -11.81 -9.16
CA PHE A 181 -7.06 -13.04 -9.11
C PHE A 181 -7.36 -13.99 -10.30
N PRO A 182 -6.36 -14.66 -10.89
CA PRO A 182 -4.93 -14.63 -10.57
C PRO A 182 -4.16 -13.43 -11.13
N GLY A 183 -4.77 -12.61 -11.98
CA GLY A 183 -4.17 -11.45 -12.63
C GLY A 183 -3.41 -11.82 -13.92
N ILE A 184 -2.60 -10.88 -14.40
CA ILE A 184 -1.71 -11.10 -15.55
C ILE A 184 -0.30 -11.35 -15.01
N SER A 185 0.26 -12.52 -15.34
CA SER A 185 1.60 -12.92 -14.87
C SER A 185 2.68 -11.98 -15.40
N GLY A 186 3.59 -11.57 -14.49
CA GLY A 186 4.73 -10.70 -14.81
C GLY A 186 4.39 -9.21 -14.97
N ARG A 187 3.12 -8.81 -14.82
CA ARG A 187 2.70 -7.41 -14.96
C ARG A 187 2.60 -6.71 -13.60
N THR A 188 3.25 -5.55 -13.49
CA THR A 188 3.06 -4.64 -12.35
C THR A 188 1.92 -3.66 -12.64
N ILE A 189 0.99 -3.54 -11.72
CA ILE A 189 -0.08 -2.53 -11.74
C ILE A 189 0.06 -1.60 -10.55
N SER A 190 -0.36 -0.33 -10.73
CA SER A 190 -0.43 0.65 -9.65
C SER A 190 -1.89 1.01 -9.40
N VAL A 191 -2.32 0.86 -8.16
CA VAL A 191 -3.69 1.15 -7.70
C VAL A 191 -3.63 2.25 -6.65
N LYS A 192 -4.53 3.24 -6.75
CA LYS A 192 -4.67 4.36 -5.79
C LYS A 192 -5.86 4.14 -4.89
#